data_f1f94a442fd01f2d3af405458f08bf47
#
_entry.id   f1f94a442fd01f2d3af405458f08bf47
#
_cell.length_a   1.000
_cell.length_b   1.000
_cell.length_c   1.000
_cell.angle_alpha   90.00
_cell.angle_beta   90.00
_cell.angle_gamma   90.00
#
_symmetry.space_group_name_H-M   'P 1'
#
loop_
_entity.id
_entity.type
_entity.pdbx_description
1 polymer ?
#
loop_
_entity_poly.entity_id
_entity_poly.type
_entity_poly.pdbx_seq_one_letter_code
_entity_poly.pdbx_strand_id
1 'polypeptide(L)'
;MKKRRIYLSAPMSGIPDFNRPAMAKEAERLRAAGHYVFNPGENEPPGSENWVWLDWILHDLQIVRDGKFDTLGYMNGWALSAGAQIESIAARKHGLELMPSNEII
;
A
#
# COMPACT_ATOMS: atom_id res chain seq x y z
N MET A 1 -12.68 -5.85 -18.32
CA MET A 1 -11.59 -5.44 -17.42
C MET A 1 -11.93 -5.83 -15.98
N LYS A 2 -10.96 -6.42 -15.28
CA LYS A 2 -11.15 -6.88 -13.92
C LYS A 2 -11.07 -5.71 -12.93
N LYS A 3 -12.09 -5.56 -12.08
CA LYS A 3 -12.04 -4.62 -10.96
C LYS A 3 -11.35 -5.29 -9.78
N ARG A 4 -10.42 -4.58 -9.17
CA ARG A 4 -9.59 -5.12 -8.09
C ARG A 4 -9.81 -4.35 -6.79
N ARG A 5 -9.56 -5.02 -5.68
CA ARG A 5 -9.42 -4.38 -4.37
C ARG A 5 -7.92 -4.36 -4.05
N ILE A 6 -7.34 -3.19 -4.13
CA ILE A 6 -5.89 -3.02 -4.15
C ILE A 6 -5.40 -2.42 -2.84
N TYR A 7 -4.39 -3.05 -2.24
CA TYR A 7 -3.54 -2.41 -1.24
C TYR A 7 -2.33 -1.85 -1.98
N LEU A 8 -2.15 -0.52 -1.92
CA LEU A 8 -1.04 0.15 -2.58
C LEU A 8 0.18 0.12 -1.66
N SER A 9 1.30 -0.40 -2.13
CA SER A 9 2.53 -0.50 -1.34
C SER A 9 3.65 0.27 -2.03
N ALA A 10 4.37 1.08 -1.24
CA ALA A 10 5.44 1.92 -1.76
C ALA A 10 6.44 2.23 -0.65
N PRO A 11 7.69 2.54 -1.02
CA PRO A 11 8.63 3.05 -0.02
C PRO A 11 8.16 4.41 0.49
N MET A 12 8.19 4.61 1.79
CA MET A 12 7.77 5.86 2.43
C MET A 12 8.86 6.44 3.32
N SER A 13 9.46 5.63 4.20
CA SER A 13 10.49 6.09 5.12
C SER A 13 11.72 6.59 4.37
N GLY A 14 12.20 7.78 4.75
CA GLY A 14 13.39 8.38 4.13
C GLY A 14 13.15 9.06 2.80
N ILE A 15 11.92 9.08 2.31
CA ILE A 15 11.55 9.77 1.07
C ILE A 15 10.85 11.09 1.42
N PRO A 16 11.12 12.17 0.69
CA PRO A 16 10.46 13.45 0.96
C PRO A 16 8.94 13.31 1.00
N ASP A 17 8.32 13.87 2.04
CA ASP A 17 6.88 13.80 2.29
C ASP A 17 6.37 12.35 2.31
N PHE A 18 7.22 11.41 2.74
CA PHE A 18 6.90 9.98 2.83
C PHE A 18 6.33 9.41 1.53
N ASN A 19 6.73 9.95 0.39
CA ASN A 19 6.28 9.52 -0.93
C ASN A 19 4.77 9.73 -1.16
N ARG A 20 4.12 10.53 -0.35
CA ARG A 20 2.68 10.74 -0.44
C ARG A 20 2.21 11.31 -1.78
N PRO A 21 2.91 12.30 -2.39
CA PRO A 21 2.45 12.82 -3.68
C PRO A 21 2.40 11.77 -4.78
N ALA A 22 3.43 10.92 -4.89
CA ALA A 22 3.46 9.87 -5.90
C ALA A 22 2.39 8.82 -5.63
N MET A 23 2.19 8.45 -4.35
CA MET A 23 1.17 7.48 -3.97
C MET A 23 -0.24 8.00 -4.23
N ALA A 24 -0.49 9.29 -3.97
CA ALA A 24 -1.78 9.92 -4.24
C ALA A 24 -2.09 9.90 -5.72
N LYS A 25 -1.12 10.20 -6.57
CA LYS A 25 -1.29 10.20 -8.01
C LYS A 25 -1.61 8.81 -8.54
N GLU A 26 -0.90 7.81 -8.06
CA GLU A 26 -1.14 6.43 -8.49
C GLU A 26 -2.50 5.92 -8.01
N ALA A 27 -2.87 6.23 -6.76
CA ALA A 27 -4.17 5.85 -6.23
C ALA A 27 -5.30 6.50 -7.05
N GLU A 28 -5.15 7.77 -7.42
CA GLU A 28 -6.13 8.47 -8.26
C GLU A 28 -6.30 7.78 -9.61
N ARG A 29 -5.17 7.41 -10.25
CA ARG A 29 -5.20 6.72 -11.53
C ARG A 29 -5.95 5.39 -11.45
N LEU A 30 -5.64 4.60 -10.43
CA LEU A 30 -6.26 3.29 -10.23
C LEU A 30 -7.75 3.41 -9.90
N ARG A 31 -8.11 4.40 -9.07
CA ARG A 31 -9.51 4.64 -8.73
C ARG A 31 -10.32 5.10 -9.94
N ALA A 32 -9.71 5.93 -10.79
CA ALA A 32 -10.36 6.38 -12.03
C ALA A 32 -10.61 5.21 -12.98
N ALA A 33 -9.80 4.16 -12.92
CA ALA A 33 -10.01 2.94 -13.69
C ALA A 33 -11.06 2.01 -13.06
N GLY A 34 -11.62 2.39 -11.91
CA GLY A 34 -12.72 1.65 -11.27
C GLY A 34 -12.30 0.71 -10.16
N HIS A 35 -11.04 0.73 -9.74
CA HIS A 35 -10.59 -0.13 -8.64
C HIS A 35 -10.88 0.49 -7.29
N TYR A 36 -11.04 -0.35 -6.27
CA TYR A 36 -10.97 0.08 -4.89
C TYR A 36 -9.49 0.12 -4.47
N VAL A 37 -9.04 1.21 -3.88
CA VAL A 37 -7.62 1.37 -3.52
C VAL A 37 -7.51 1.86 -2.09
N PHE A 38 -6.79 1.10 -1.26
CA PHE A 38 -6.31 1.59 0.02
C PHE A 38 -4.91 2.17 -0.19
N ASN A 39 -4.75 3.45 0.12
CA ASN A 39 -3.46 4.14 0.03
C ASN A 39 -2.99 4.45 1.46
N PRO A 40 -1.93 3.76 1.94
CA PRO A 40 -1.41 4.04 3.30
C PRO A 40 -0.99 5.49 3.50
N GLY A 41 -0.61 6.18 2.44
CA GLY A 41 -0.22 7.59 2.51
C GLY A 41 -1.35 8.53 2.88
N GLU A 42 -2.60 8.10 2.76
CA GLU A 42 -3.79 8.87 3.14
C GLU A 42 -4.28 8.54 4.54
N ASN A 43 -3.71 7.50 5.16
CA ASN A 43 -4.24 6.93 6.39
C ASN A 43 -3.62 7.63 7.61
N GLU A 44 -4.45 8.29 8.40
CA GLU A 44 -4.03 8.97 9.62
C GLU A 44 -4.93 8.52 10.79
N PRO A 45 -4.70 7.33 11.34
CA PRO A 45 -5.55 6.83 12.42
C PRO A 45 -5.48 7.74 13.65
N PRO A 46 -6.59 7.86 14.40
CA PRO A 46 -6.58 8.64 15.65
C PRO A 46 -5.48 8.16 16.59
N GLY A 47 -4.70 9.10 17.15
CA GLY A 47 -3.60 8.78 18.04
C GLY A 47 -2.29 8.44 17.35
N SER A 48 -2.25 8.48 16.02
CA SER A 48 -1.06 8.04 15.26
C SER A 48 0.06 9.08 15.21
N GLU A 49 -0.17 10.30 15.68
CA GLU A 49 0.82 11.38 15.59
C GLU A 49 2.11 11.07 16.34
N ASN A 50 2.09 10.16 17.32
CA ASN A 50 3.27 9.74 18.08
C ASN A 50 3.77 8.35 17.70
N TRP A 51 3.24 7.76 16.65
CA TRP A 51 3.63 6.41 16.25
C TRP A 51 5.04 6.39 15.72
N VAL A 52 5.78 5.34 16.09
CA VAL A 52 7.07 5.01 15.49
C VAL A 52 6.86 4.02 14.34
N TRP A 53 7.93 3.71 13.60
CA TRP A 53 7.85 2.87 12.41
C TRP A 53 7.15 1.53 12.66
N LEU A 54 7.45 0.89 13.78
CA LEU A 54 6.84 -0.42 14.10
C LEU A 54 5.32 -0.31 14.28
N ASP A 55 4.84 0.78 14.88
CA ASP A 55 3.41 0.98 15.05
C ASP A 55 2.71 1.05 13.70
N TRP A 56 3.30 1.78 12.74
CA TRP A 56 2.77 1.88 11.40
C TRP A 56 2.75 0.54 10.69
N ILE A 57 3.83 -0.25 10.79
CA ILE A 57 3.91 -1.56 10.15
C ILE A 57 2.86 -2.51 10.73
N LEU A 58 2.72 -2.55 12.05
CA LEU A 58 1.71 -3.42 12.68
C LEU A 58 0.30 -3.04 12.24
N HIS A 59 0.02 -1.74 12.16
CA HIS A 59 -1.27 -1.24 11.70
C HIS A 59 -1.53 -1.65 10.24
N ASP A 60 -0.55 -1.46 9.37
CA ASP A 60 -0.69 -1.80 7.95
C ASP A 60 -0.88 -3.30 7.75
N LEU A 61 -0.20 -4.13 8.52
CA LEU A 61 -0.36 -5.57 8.43
C LEU A 61 -1.77 -6.02 8.83
N GLN A 62 -2.38 -5.36 9.82
CA GLN A 62 -3.77 -5.64 10.17
C GLN A 62 -4.71 -5.28 9.03
N ILE A 63 -4.45 -4.18 8.33
CA ILE A 63 -5.26 -3.77 7.19
C ILE A 63 -5.13 -4.77 6.05
N VAL A 64 -3.92 -5.22 5.74
CA VAL A 64 -3.70 -6.26 4.72
C VAL A 64 -4.50 -7.51 5.07
N ARG A 65 -4.47 -7.91 6.33
CA ARG A 65 -5.20 -9.11 6.79
C ARG A 65 -6.71 -8.94 6.69
N ASP A 66 -7.23 -7.80 7.12
CA ASP A 66 -8.67 -7.64 7.34
C ASP A 66 -9.40 -6.94 6.22
N GLY A 67 -8.70 -6.27 5.32
CA GLY A 67 -9.30 -5.40 4.30
C GLY A 67 -9.89 -6.12 3.10
N LYS A 68 -9.75 -7.43 3.01
CA LYS A 68 -10.29 -8.27 1.92
C LYS A 68 -9.81 -7.82 0.55
N PHE A 69 -8.54 -7.48 0.46
CA PHE A 69 -7.90 -7.15 -0.81
C PHE A 69 -7.66 -8.40 -1.64
N ASP A 70 -7.61 -8.24 -2.96
CA ASP A 70 -7.19 -9.33 -3.86
C ASP A 70 -5.84 -9.05 -4.50
N THR A 71 -5.35 -7.81 -4.42
CA THR A 71 -4.12 -7.41 -5.09
C THR A 71 -3.30 -6.49 -4.18
N LEU A 72 -1.99 -6.71 -4.14
CA LEU A 72 -1.05 -5.72 -3.64
C LEU A 72 -0.34 -5.12 -4.86
N GLY A 73 -0.56 -3.82 -5.09
CA GLY A 73 0.12 -3.09 -6.15
C GLY A 73 1.34 -2.40 -5.58
N TYR A 74 2.54 -2.78 -6.02
CA TYR A 74 3.76 -2.19 -5.52
C TYR A 74 4.32 -1.15 -6.48
N MET A 75 4.85 -0.06 -5.91
CA MET A 75 5.44 1.03 -6.67
C MET A 75 6.97 0.88 -6.73
N ASN A 76 7.61 1.66 -7.60
CA ASN A 76 9.06 1.63 -7.78
C ASN A 76 9.80 1.83 -6.45
N GLY A 77 10.89 1.08 -6.29
CA GLY A 77 11.72 1.18 -5.09
C GLY A 77 11.27 0.30 -3.93
N TRP A 78 10.17 -0.44 -4.09
CA TRP A 78 9.63 -1.27 -3.00
C TRP A 78 10.64 -2.29 -2.49
N ALA A 79 11.52 -2.81 -3.36
CA ALA A 79 12.50 -3.83 -2.98
C ALA A 79 13.55 -3.29 -1.99
N LEU A 80 13.73 -1.98 -1.92
CA LEU A 80 14.67 -1.33 -1.01
C LEU A 80 14.00 -0.84 0.27
N SER A 81 12.70 -1.06 0.41
CA SER A 81 11.93 -0.63 1.57
C SER A 81 11.59 -1.83 2.45
N ALA A 82 12.09 -1.83 3.68
CA ALA A 82 11.77 -2.90 4.63
C ALA A 82 10.26 -3.01 4.87
N GLY A 83 9.58 -1.89 5.02
CA GLY A 83 8.13 -1.87 5.22
C GLY A 83 7.37 -2.49 4.05
N ALA A 84 7.72 -2.07 2.83
CA ALA A 84 7.07 -2.60 1.63
C ALA A 84 7.32 -4.11 1.46
N GLN A 85 8.53 -4.57 1.78
CA GLN A 85 8.84 -6.00 1.74
C GLN A 85 8.01 -6.80 2.75
N ILE A 86 7.88 -6.30 3.98
CA ILE A 86 7.07 -6.95 5.01
C ILE A 86 5.61 -7.03 4.57
N GLU A 87 5.08 -5.94 4.02
CA GLU A 87 3.71 -5.91 3.51
C GLU A 87 3.51 -6.93 2.39
N SER A 88 4.50 -7.08 1.50
CA SER A 88 4.40 -8.03 0.40
C SER A 88 4.38 -9.48 0.89
N ILE A 89 5.15 -9.78 1.93
CA ILE A 89 5.15 -11.11 2.54
C ILE A 89 3.77 -11.40 3.14
N ALA A 90 3.22 -10.45 3.89
CA ALA A 90 1.90 -10.61 4.50
C ALA A 90 0.82 -10.77 3.43
N ALA A 91 0.87 -9.98 2.38
CA ALA A 91 -0.09 -10.05 1.27
C ALA A 91 -0.07 -11.43 0.61
N ARG A 92 1.13 -11.96 0.35
CA ARG A 92 1.28 -13.28 -0.24
C ARG A 92 0.68 -14.36 0.67
N LYS A 93 0.90 -14.26 1.98
CA LYS A 93 0.35 -15.19 2.95
C LYS A 93 -1.17 -15.16 2.98
N HIS A 94 -1.77 -14.03 2.69
CA HIS A 94 -3.22 -13.86 2.66
C HIS A 94 -3.82 -14.04 1.26
N GLY A 95 -3.04 -14.54 0.31
CA GLY A 95 -3.54 -14.92 -1.00
C GLY A 95 -3.71 -13.77 -1.99
N LEU A 96 -3.14 -12.61 -1.71
CA LEU A 96 -3.18 -11.50 -2.65
C LEU A 96 -2.23 -11.75 -3.83
N GLU A 97 -2.65 -11.31 -5.02
CA GLU A 97 -1.76 -11.24 -6.17
C GLU A 97 -0.84 -10.02 -6.01
N LEU A 98 0.46 -10.24 -6.22
CA LEU A 98 1.43 -9.14 -6.18
C LEU A 98 1.78 -8.74 -7.60
N MET A 99 1.67 -7.44 -7.90
CA MET A 99 2.04 -6.94 -9.22
C MET A 99 2.47 -5.48 -9.15
N PRO A 100 3.31 -5.03 -10.09
CA PRO A 100 3.64 -3.61 -10.16
C PRO A 100 2.37 -2.80 -10.35
N SER A 101 2.20 -1.71 -9.59
CA SER A 101 0.99 -0.92 -9.68
C SER A 101 0.78 -0.33 -11.07
N ASN A 102 1.88 0.04 -11.75
CA ASN A 102 1.81 0.62 -13.09
C ASN A 102 1.40 -0.37 -14.17
N GLU A 103 1.34 -1.67 -13.87
CA GLU A 103 0.85 -2.70 -14.79
C GLU A 103 -0.63 -3.00 -14.57
N ILE A 104 -1.24 -2.44 -13.53
CA ILE A 104 -2.67 -2.61 -13.30
C ILE A 104 -3.41 -1.67 -14.25
N ILE A 105 -4.33 -2.25 -14.99
CA ILE A 105 -5.11 -1.52 -15.99
C ILE A 105 -6.46 -1.13 -15.40
#